data_7e4f81a977e98d57bb238eaa75f20b24
#
_entry.id   7e4f81a977e98d57bb238eaa75f20b24
#
_cell.length_a   1.000
_cell.length_b   1.000
_cell.length_c   1.000
_cell.angle_alpha   90.00
_cell.angle_beta   90.00
_cell.angle_gamma   90.00
#
_symmetry.space_group_name_H-M   'P 1'
#
loop_
_entity.id
_entity.type
_entity.pdbx_description
1 polymer ?
#
loop_
_entity_poly.entity_id
_entity_poly.type
_entity_poly.pdbx_seq_one_letter_code
_entity_poly.pdbx_strand_id
1 'polypeptide(L)'
;MARGGPGRVLVAQVVGSGRGVAARPAFEPGRPMQLLRRSQGDARIGDLVTVRERGRSAEVLGVLGPTTRPAAVMAALLADADVRVKHPSAVTREAEAIPGRLGAGDPGRRDLTGQVAITIDPEGAKDHDDALSIAREGEDLRLWVHIADVARYVPAGGAIDREAARRGNSVYVPGTVAPMLPRRLSTDLCSLRPGEVRDVVTAEMLVRPDGTVDDARFFRAAILSRERLTYPGVDAVLAGAAQAPPGLEEAVTLAAEAARRLHARRMARGALEVTSGEPAFTIGPDRVESAVVEGQTPAHSLVEECMIAANEAVARFMVARKAPTVFRYHEDPAGPPVLRLYEQLEELGVPLPPIADGPLGPQQAREAVSAAAEALGAHIVALGEDGARAASALWGLLLRSLRQAYYTPDHVGHSGLASAAYLHFTSPIRRYPDLLVHRGLLDQLGIGDPGPDASTCAEAAAHSSSTERDAVGIERRADRVALALLLERLLGERAIEIEQDGTVTGVVDAGLFVAFGDVFDGFLPVRRLGGDWYRTHPLDIGLVGEGTGRRVMIGDPIRVRVVRVEALRGRVELEPAALGPSRALTRRRARLGGR
;
A
#
# COMPACT_ATOMS: atom_id res chain seq x y z
N MET A 1 30.98 -24.25 -32.26
CA MET A 1 29.65 -24.35 -31.62
C MET A 1 29.62 -23.34 -30.47
N ALA A 2 28.98 -22.19 -30.66
CA ALA A 2 28.89 -21.15 -29.63
C ALA A 2 28.01 -21.68 -28.48
N ARG A 3 28.60 -21.76 -27.29
CA ARG A 3 27.86 -22.02 -26.05
C ARG A 3 26.97 -20.83 -25.81
N GLY A 4 25.66 -20.97 -26.15
CA GLY A 4 24.67 -19.96 -25.80
C GLY A 4 24.63 -19.79 -24.28
N GLY A 5 24.73 -18.53 -23.81
CA GLY A 5 24.55 -18.20 -22.41
C GLY A 5 23.19 -18.69 -21.87
N PRO A 6 22.96 -18.68 -20.55
CA PRO A 6 21.70 -19.09 -19.97
C PRO A 6 20.58 -18.23 -20.56
N GLY A 7 19.65 -18.83 -21.34
CA GLY A 7 18.52 -18.12 -21.96
C GLY A 7 17.67 -17.45 -20.88
N ARG A 8 17.05 -16.32 -21.19
CA ARG A 8 16.13 -15.58 -20.30
C ARG A 8 15.03 -16.52 -19.78
N VAL A 9 14.76 -16.46 -18.50
CA VAL A 9 13.62 -17.13 -17.87
C VAL A 9 12.47 -16.12 -17.81
N LEU A 10 11.27 -16.53 -18.23
CA LEU A 10 10.07 -15.69 -18.21
C LEU A 10 8.82 -16.53 -18.00
N VAL A 11 7.71 -15.87 -17.68
CA VAL A 11 6.40 -16.50 -17.59
C VAL A 11 5.67 -16.37 -18.94
N ALA A 12 5.09 -17.48 -19.38
CA ALA A 12 4.37 -17.54 -20.64
C ALA A 12 3.05 -18.32 -20.52
N GLN A 13 2.09 -17.98 -21.36
CA GLN A 13 0.88 -18.75 -21.57
C GLN A 13 1.09 -19.78 -22.68
N VAL A 14 0.67 -20.99 -22.44
CA VAL A 14 0.65 -22.04 -23.47
C VAL A 14 -0.51 -21.78 -24.42
N VAL A 15 -0.22 -21.63 -25.70
CA VAL A 15 -1.21 -21.34 -26.74
C VAL A 15 -1.11 -22.33 -27.90
N GLY A 16 -2.23 -22.55 -28.58
CA GLY A 16 -2.24 -23.34 -29.82
C GLY A 16 -1.44 -22.65 -30.93
N SER A 17 -0.72 -23.43 -31.72
CA SER A 17 0.01 -22.98 -32.91
C SER A 17 -0.24 -23.99 -34.03
N GLY A 18 -0.25 -23.56 -35.29
CA GLY A 18 -0.50 -24.43 -36.43
C GLY A 18 0.48 -25.63 -36.55
N ARG A 19 1.56 -25.65 -35.77
CA ARG A 19 2.56 -26.72 -35.67
C ARG A 19 2.62 -27.40 -34.29
N GLY A 20 1.56 -27.21 -33.44
CA GLY A 20 1.49 -27.78 -32.09
C GLY A 20 1.21 -26.70 -31.04
N VAL A 21 2.02 -26.64 -29.99
CA VAL A 21 1.86 -25.66 -28.89
C VAL A 21 3.05 -24.72 -28.84
N ALA A 22 2.75 -23.46 -28.42
CA ALA A 22 3.74 -22.41 -28.28
C ALA A 22 3.57 -21.71 -26.92
N ALA A 23 4.63 -21.10 -26.41
CA ALA A 23 4.64 -20.24 -25.25
C ALA A 23 4.56 -18.78 -25.69
N ARG A 24 3.52 -18.07 -25.30
CA ARG A 24 3.38 -16.62 -25.50
C ARG A 24 3.71 -15.92 -24.19
N PRO A 25 4.63 -14.92 -24.16
CA PRO A 25 4.86 -14.14 -22.95
C PRO A 25 3.52 -13.66 -22.35
N ALA A 26 3.31 -13.91 -21.05
CA ALA A 26 2.00 -13.72 -20.42
C ALA A 26 1.74 -12.23 -20.12
N PHE A 27 2.71 -11.56 -19.56
CA PHE A 27 2.55 -10.23 -18.99
C PHE A 27 3.15 -9.10 -19.85
N GLU A 28 3.98 -9.45 -20.83
CA GLU A 28 4.58 -8.51 -21.78
C GLU A 28 4.15 -8.81 -23.21
N PRO A 29 4.14 -7.81 -24.10
CA PRO A 29 4.01 -8.08 -25.53
C PRO A 29 5.18 -8.93 -26.03
N GLY A 30 4.89 -10.00 -26.76
CA GLY A 30 5.94 -10.86 -27.30
C GLY A 30 5.41 -11.84 -28.33
N ARG A 31 6.31 -12.33 -29.19
CA ARG A 31 5.98 -13.37 -30.18
C ARG A 31 5.92 -14.73 -29.49
N PRO A 32 4.95 -15.59 -29.86
CA PRO A 32 4.93 -16.96 -29.37
C PRO A 32 6.21 -17.71 -29.79
N MET A 33 6.77 -18.46 -28.85
CA MET A 33 7.93 -19.32 -29.02
C MET A 33 7.47 -20.76 -29.09
N GLN A 34 8.00 -21.57 -30.03
CA GLN A 34 7.65 -22.99 -30.13
C GLN A 34 8.09 -23.75 -28.87
N LEU A 35 7.18 -24.47 -28.22
CA LEU A 35 7.55 -25.30 -27.07
C LEU A 35 8.34 -26.54 -27.49
N LEU A 36 9.41 -26.81 -26.75
CA LEU A 36 10.18 -28.04 -26.94
C LEU A 36 9.37 -29.23 -26.40
N ARG A 37 8.97 -30.15 -27.26
CA ARG A 37 8.12 -31.32 -26.91
C ARG A 37 8.65 -32.09 -25.69
N ARG A 38 9.97 -32.27 -25.58
CA ARG A 38 10.61 -32.98 -24.46
C ARG A 38 10.46 -32.31 -23.10
N SER A 39 10.15 -31.00 -23.05
CA SER A 39 9.99 -30.22 -21.82
C SER A 39 8.54 -29.85 -21.56
N GLN A 40 7.60 -30.17 -22.44
CA GLN A 40 6.20 -29.78 -22.32
C GLN A 40 5.54 -30.36 -21.05
N GLY A 41 5.89 -31.63 -20.69
CA GLY A 41 5.30 -32.29 -19.53
C GLY A 41 3.78 -32.30 -19.57
N ASP A 42 3.16 -31.95 -18.44
CA ASP A 42 1.70 -31.88 -18.27
C ASP A 42 1.10 -30.49 -18.68
N ALA A 43 1.89 -29.57 -19.24
CA ALA A 43 1.42 -28.25 -19.65
C ALA A 43 0.37 -28.33 -20.76
N ARG A 44 -0.78 -27.71 -20.57
CA ARG A 44 -1.93 -27.68 -21.47
C ARG A 44 -2.14 -26.29 -22.06
N ILE A 45 -2.85 -26.20 -23.17
CA ILE A 45 -3.28 -24.90 -23.72
C ILE A 45 -4.12 -24.17 -22.67
N GLY A 46 -3.77 -22.91 -22.43
CA GLY A 46 -4.37 -22.08 -21.37
C GLY A 46 -3.56 -22.03 -20.08
N ASP A 47 -2.58 -22.93 -19.89
CA ASP A 47 -1.75 -22.89 -18.68
C ASP A 47 -0.71 -21.78 -18.74
N LEU A 48 -0.40 -21.25 -17.57
CA LEU A 48 0.77 -20.41 -17.30
C LEU A 48 1.95 -21.32 -16.94
N VAL A 49 3.09 -21.05 -17.54
CA VAL A 49 4.31 -21.83 -17.37
C VAL A 49 5.51 -20.91 -17.22
N THR A 50 6.47 -21.33 -16.42
CA THR A 50 7.80 -20.73 -16.44
C THR A 50 8.60 -21.38 -17.54
N VAL A 51 9.20 -20.58 -18.42
CA VAL A 51 9.97 -21.08 -19.57
C VAL A 51 11.35 -20.44 -19.62
N ARG A 52 12.31 -21.18 -20.19
CA ARG A 52 13.61 -20.66 -20.58
C ARG A 52 13.66 -20.49 -22.09
N GLU A 53 13.97 -19.30 -22.55
CA GLU A 53 14.17 -19.01 -23.97
C GLU A 53 15.35 -19.80 -24.57
N ARG A 54 15.13 -20.34 -25.75
CA ARG A 54 16.13 -21.08 -26.55
C ARG A 54 16.04 -20.61 -28.01
N GLY A 55 16.38 -19.36 -28.26
CA GLY A 55 16.21 -18.73 -29.57
C GLY A 55 14.73 -18.57 -29.94
N ARG A 56 14.26 -19.30 -30.99
CA ARG A 56 12.84 -19.30 -31.39
C ARG A 56 11.97 -20.32 -30.63
N SER A 57 12.57 -21.08 -29.73
CA SER A 57 11.90 -22.10 -28.92
C SER A 57 11.96 -21.78 -27.45
N ALA A 58 11.13 -22.44 -26.65
CA ALA A 58 11.10 -22.30 -25.20
C ALA A 58 11.10 -23.70 -24.55
N GLU A 59 11.84 -23.83 -23.47
CA GLU A 59 11.91 -25.00 -22.61
C GLU A 59 11.05 -24.74 -21.37
N VAL A 60 10.03 -25.56 -21.09
CA VAL A 60 9.20 -25.45 -19.88
C VAL A 60 10.03 -25.90 -18.68
N LEU A 61 10.09 -25.03 -17.66
CA LEU A 61 10.75 -25.28 -16.39
C LEU A 61 9.76 -25.71 -15.30
N GLY A 62 8.50 -25.25 -15.40
CA GLY A 62 7.45 -25.58 -14.45
C GLY A 62 6.09 -25.10 -14.93
N VAL A 63 5.04 -25.79 -14.47
CA VAL A 63 3.64 -25.42 -14.72
C VAL A 63 3.10 -24.71 -13.49
N LEU A 64 2.51 -23.52 -13.69
CA LEU A 64 1.94 -22.69 -12.62
C LEU A 64 0.42 -22.89 -12.49
N GLY A 65 -0.23 -23.30 -13.59
CA GLY A 65 -1.66 -23.61 -13.65
C GLY A 65 -2.42 -22.79 -14.68
N PRO A 66 -3.74 -23.02 -14.80
CA PRO A 66 -4.55 -22.38 -15.84
C PRO A 66 -4.79 -20.88 -15.57
N THR A 67 -4.89 -20.11 -16.66
CA THR A 67 -5.20 -18.66 -16.60
C THR A 67 -6.57 -18.36 -16.01
N THR A 68 -7.46 -19.34 -15.93
CA THR A 68 -8.79 -19.19 -15.31
C THR A 68 -8.75 -19.17 -13.78
N ARG A 69 -7.64 -19.61 -13.15
CA ARG A 69 -7.51 -19.63 -11.70
C ARG A 69 -6.73 -18.41 -11.20
N PRO A 70 -7.34 -17.52 -10.40
CA PRO A 70 -6.64 -16.34 -9.86
C PRO A 70 -5.33 -16.68 -9.14
N ALA A 71 -5.34 -17.73 -8.32
CA ALA A 71 -4.13 -18.17 -7.61
C ALA A 71 -2.97 -18.54 -8.55
N ALA A 72 -3.26 -19.17 -9.71
CA ALA A 72 -2.24 -19.49 -10.72
C ALA A 72 -1.72 -18.21 -11.41
N VAL A 73 -2.60 -17.25 -11.69
CA VAL A 73 -2.23 -15.97 -12.28
C VAL A 73 -1.37 -15.14 -11.32
N MET A 74 -1.72 -15.08 -10.02
CA MET A 74 -0.92 -14.38 -9.01
C MET A 74 0.43 -15.06 -8.78
N ALA A 75 0.47 -16.39 -8.71
CA ALA A 75 1.74 -17.13 -8.63
C ALA A 75 2.63 -16.88 -9.86
N ALA A 76 2.03 -16.79 -11.03
CA ALA A 76 2.72 -16.46 -12.27
C ALA A 76 3.27 -15.03 -12.28
N LEU A 77 2.50 -14.06 -11.78
CA LEU A 77 2.91 -12.67 -11.66
C LEU A 77 4.10 -12.51 -10.70
N LEU A 78 4.04 -13.18 -9.54
CA LEU A 78 5.14 -13.20 -8.58
C LEU A 78 6.39 -13.85 -9.17
N ALA A 79 6.23 -14.96 -9.94
CA ALA A 79 7.35 -15.63 -10.63
C ALA A 79 7.96 -14.75 -11.73
N ASP A 80 7.15 -13.99 -12.47
CA ASP A 80 7.61 -13.03 -13.49
C ASP A 80 8.44 -11.88 -12.88
N ALA A 81 8.11 -11.50 -11.63
CA ALA A 81 8.83 -10.50 -10.84
C ALA A 81 10.01 -11.09 -10.01
N ASP A 82 10.38 -12.35 -10.22
CA ASP A 82 11.39 -13.09 -9.43
C ASP A 82 11.12 -13.14 -7.91
N VAL A 83 9.85 -13.01 -7.51
CA VAL A 83 9.43 -13.11 -6.11
C VAL A 83 9.12 -14.56 -5.74
N ARG A 84 9.88 -15.09 -4.78
CA ARG A 84 9.71 -16.46 -4.31
C ARG A 84 8.73 -16.55 -3.16
N VAL A 85 7.61 -17.23 -3.36
CA VAL A 85 6.63 -17.50 -2.29
C VAL A 85 7.20 -18.47 -1.25
N LYS A 86 7.90 -19.53 -1.72
CA LYS A 86 8.51 -20.54 -0.83
C LYS A 86 9.89 -20.09 -0.34
N HIS A 87 10.20 -20.40 0.90
CA HIS A 87 11.52 -20.19 1.48
C HIS A 87 12.50 -21.31 1.09
N PRO A 88 13.82 -21.01 1.04
CA PRO A 88 14.85 -22.01 0.87
C PRO A 88 14.81 -23.08 1.99
N SER A 89 15.25 -24.30 1.70
CA SER A 89 15.22 -25.41 2.67
C SER A 89 16.02 -25.14 3.95
N ALA A 90 17.12 -24.38 3.86
CA ALA A 90 17.90 -23.98 5.04
C ALA A 90 17.09 -23.11 5.98
N VAL A 91 16.32 -22.14 5.43
CA VAL A 91 15.43 -21.24 6.18
C VAL A 91 14.28 -22.02 6.82
N THR A 92 13.68 -22.95 6.09
CA THR A 92 12.61 -23.80 6.61
C THR A 92 13.11 -24.67 7.77
N ARG A 93 14.27 -25.32 7.61
CA ARG A 93 14.86 -26.13 8.70
C ARG A 93 15.20 -25.30 9.94
N GLU A 94 15.76 -24.09 9.79
CA GLU A 94 16.05 -23.20 10.92
C GLU A 94 14.75 -22.81 11.61
N ALA A 95 13.69 -22.47 10.88
CA ALA A 95 12.39 -22.14 11.46
C ALA A 95 11.75 -23.32 12.20
N GLU A 96 11.87 -24.54 11.68
CA GLU A 96 11.37 -25.76 12.31
C GLU A 96 12.14 -26.13 13.59
N ALA A 97 13.42 -25.78 13.67
CA ALA A 97 14.28 -26.03 14.83
C ALA A 97 14.03 -25.05 15.98
N ILE A 98 13.31 -23.96 15.76
CA ILE A 98 12.98 -23.00 16.82
C ILE A 98 12.12 -23.71 17.88
N PRO A 99 12.55 -23.74 19.18
CA PRO A 99 11.71 -24.25 20.26
C PRO A 99 10.44 -23.40 20.37
N GLY A 100 9.41 -23.91 20.99
CA GLY A 100 8.15 -23.19 21.13
C GLY A 100 8.29 -21.84 21.83
N ARG A 101 7.18 -21.22 22.17
CA ARG A 101 7.07 -19.92 22.83
C ARG A 101 7.65 -19.94 24.24
N LEU A 102 8.21 -18.80 24.68
CA LEU A 102 8.68 -18.63 26.03
C LEU A 102 7.52 -18.35 27.01
N GLY A 103 6.69 -17.38 26.67
CA GLY A 103 5.53 -17.01 27.46
C GLY A 103 5.85 -16.25 28.76
N ALA A 104 4.84 -16.12 29.63
CA ALA A 104 4.88 -15.30 30.84
C ALA A 104 5.90 -15.75 31.88
N GLY A 105 6.43 -16.97 31.80
CA GLY A 105 7.42 -17.49 32.74
C GLY A 105 8.86 -17.09 32.46
N ASP A 106 9.14 -16.36 31.38
CA ASP A 106 10.49 -15.89 31.05
C ASP A 106 10.88 -14.71 31.97
N PRO A 107 11.93 -14.82 32.81
CA PRO A 107 12.33 -13.76 33.75
C PRO A 107 12.75 -12.46 33.06
N GLY A 108 13.04 -12.48 31.76
CA GLY A 108 13.36 -11.29 30.97
C GLY A 108 12.13 -10.51 30.45
N ARG A 109 10.90 -10.96 30.76
CA ARG A 109 9.65 -10.39 30.30
C ARG A 109 8.75 -9.96 31.43
N ARG A 110 8.03 -8.83 31.23
CA ARG A 110 6.92 -8.45 32.10
C ARG A 110 5.70 -9.30 31.78
N ASP A 111 5.04 -9.82 32.78
CA ASP A 111 3.77 -10.52 32.61
C ASP A 111 2.63 -9.49 32.53
N LEU A 112 2.08 -9.31 31.32
CA LEU A 112 0.90 -8.48 31.02
C LEU A 112 -0.30 -9.33 30.58
N THR A 113 -0.27 -10.66 30.82
CA THR A 113 -1.35 -11.57 30.40
C THR A 113 -2.69 -11.29 31.10
N GLY A 114 -2.66 -10.61 32.26
CA GLY A 114 -3.84 -10.13 32.96
C GLY A 114 -4.48 -8.88 32.36
N GLN A 115 -3.73 -8.13 31.55
CA GLN A 115 -4.19 -6.91 30.91
C GLN A 115 -5.07 -7.22 29.69
N VAL A 116 -6.10 -6.40 29.43
CA VAL A 116 -6.90 -6.53 28.21
C VAL A 116 -6.07 -6.06 27.03
N ALA A 117 -5.73 -6.97 26.13
CA ALA A 117 -5.09 -6.68 24.86
C ALA A 117 -5.97 -7.15 23.72
N ILE A 118 -6.08 -6.34 22.66
CA ILE A 118 -6.87 -6.61 21.44
C ILE A 118 -6.02 -6.39 20.21
N THR A 119 -6.25 -7.19 19.17
CA THR A 119 -5.76 -6.89 17.82
C THR A 119 -6.92 -6.39 16.95
N ILE A 120 -6.64 -5.51 15.98
CA ILE A 120 -7.63 -4.98 15.02
C ILE A 120 -7.02 -5.09 13.64
N ASP A 121 -7.54 -6.00 12.82
CA ASP A 121 -6.92 -6.43 11.57
C ASP A 121 -7.95 -6.60 10.44
N PRO A 122 -7.51 -6.66 9.15
CA PRO A 122 -8.37 -7.11 8.06
C PRO A 122 -8.89 -8.54 8.29
N GLU A 123 -10.07 -8.88 7.79
CA GLU A 123 -10.69 -10.22 8.01
C GLU A 123 -9.78 -11.39 7.63
N GLY A 124 -9.03 -11.27 6.54
CA GLY A 124 -8.16 -12.32 6.00
C GLY A 124 -6.77 -12.39 6.63
N ALA A 125 -6.38 -11.45 7.48
CA ALA A 125 -5.04 -11.37 8.07
C ALA A 125 -4.76 -12.58 8.98
N LYS A 126 -3.50 -13.06 8.93
CA LYS A 126 -3.00 -14.19 9.75
C LYS A 126 -1.69 -13.85 10.47
N ASP A 127 -1.09 -12.75 10.12
CA ASP A 127 0.19 -12.21 10.58
C ASP A 127 -0.06 -10.93 11.39
N HIS A 128 -0.63 -11.11 12.61
CA HIS A 128 -0.95 -10.01 13.50
C HIS A 128 0.32 -9.51 14.16
N ASP A 129 0.84 -8.37 13.67
CA ASP A 129 2.07 -7.74 14.15
C ASP A 129 1.86 -7.01 15.47
N ASP A 130 0.69 -6.41 15.70
CA ASP A 130 0.41 -5.46 16.77
C ASP A 130 -0.87 -5.78 17.54
N ALA A 131 -0.85 -5.39 18.82
CA ALA A 131 -2.01 -5.39 19.71
C ALA A 131 -1.99 -4.13 20.58
N LEU A 132 -3.16 -3.71 21.02
CA LEU A 132 -3.37 -2.52 21.84
C LEU A 132 -3.91 -2.89 23.22
N SER A 133 -3.38 -2.25 24.26
CA SER A 133 -4.00 -2.16 25.58
C SER A 133 -4.08 -0.70 25.99
N ILE A 134 -5.11 -0.35 26.74
CA ILE A 134 -5.33 1.04 27.16
C ILE A 134 -6.04 1.11 28.50
N ALA A 135 -5.70 2.11 29.29
CA ALA A 135 -6.35 2.40 30.56
C ALA A 135 -6.42 3.91 30.79
N ARG A 136 -7.42 4.34 31.56
CA ARG A 136 -7.57 5.74 31.94
C ARG A 136 -6.77 6.02 33.22
N GLU A 137 -5.98 7.08 33.20
CA GLU A 137 -5.23 7.61 34.36
C GLU A 137 -5.62 9.08 34.61
N GLY A 138 -6.68 9.33 35.38
CA GLY A 138 -7.25 10.66 35.52
C GLY A 138 -7.80 11.19 34.20
N GLU A 139 -7.27 12.30 33.71
CA GLU A 139 -7.62 12.86 32.39
C GLU A 139 -6.75 12.29 31.25
N ASP A 140 -5.65 11.61 31.59
CA ASP A 140 -4.71 11.00 30.67
C ASP A 140 -5.15 9.60 30.26
N LEU A 141 -4.54 9.08 29.18
CA LEU A 141 -4.71 7.70 28.74
C LEU A 141 -3.35 7.01 28.70
N ARG A 142 -3.21 5.91 29.45
CA ARG A 142 -2.05 5.03 29.35
C ARG A 142 -2.28 4.06 28.19
N LEU A 143 -1.48 4.20 27.15
CA LEU A 143 -1.51 3.37 25.95
C LEU A 143 -0.32 2.43 25.91
N TRP A 144 -0.56 1.15 25.69
CA TRP A 144 0.44 0.15 25.40
C TRP A 144 0.27 -0.33 23.94
N VAL A 145 1.30 -0.17 23.14
CA VAL A 145 1.41 -0.76 21.81
C VAL A 145 2.34 -1.96 21.92
N HIS A 146 1.78 -3.14 21.72
CA HIS A 146 2.47 -4.42 21.82
C HIS A 146 2.79 -4.92 20.43
N ILE A 147 4.07 -5.09 20.10
CA ILE A 147 4.54 -5.56 18.80
C ILE A 147 5.18 -6.93 18.96
N ALA A 148 4.87 -7.85 18.05
CA ALA A 148 5.45 -9.20 18.02
C ALA A 148 6.98 -9.16 18.17
N ASP A 149 7.55 -9.87 19.14
CA ASP A 149 9.00 -9.91 19.39
C ASP A 149 9.70 -10.84 18.38
N VAL A 150 9.71 -10.45 17.12
CA VAL A 150 10.35 -11.20 16.03
C VAL A 150 11.85 -11.35 16.26
N ALA A 151 12.51 -10.36 16.88
CA ALA A 151 13.93 -10.38 17.17
C ALA A 151 14.31 -11.55 18.12
N ARG A 152 13.38 -12.02 18.93
CA ARG A 152 13.58 -13.20 19.79
C ARG A 152 13.76 -14.50 19.00
N TYR A 153 13.06 -14.62 17.87
CA TYR A 153 12.99 -15.83 17.06
C TYR A 153 13.93 -15.79 15.85
N VAL A 154 14.40 -14.60 15.48
CA VAL A 154 15.25 -14.37 14.31
C VAL A 154 16.55 -13.70 14.74
N PRO A 155 17.54 -14.48 15.22
CA PRO A 155 18.86 -13.95 15.59
C PRO A 155 19.58 -13.42 14.36
N ALA A 156 20.38 -12.35 14.54
CA ALA A 156 21.15 -11.75 13.48
C ALA A 156 22.11 -12.74 12.81
N GLY A 157 22.21 -12.71 11.49
CA GLY A 157 23.10 -13.56 10.70
C GLY A 157 22.66 -15.02 10.53
N GLY A 158 21.47 -15.43 11.04
CA GLY A 158 20.87 -16.73 10.76
C GLY A 158 20.40 -16.89 9.31
N ALA A 159 19.97 -18.07 8.90
CA ALA A 159 19.46 -18.28 7.54
C ALA A 159 18.13 -17.52 7.32
N ILE A 160 17.28 -17.48 8.36
CA ILE A 160 16.03 -16.71 8.33
C ILE A 160 16.32 -15.23 8.18
N ASP A 161 17.26 -14.69 8.96
CA ASP A 161 17.63 -13.28 8.94
C ASP A 161 18.17 -12.86 7.55
N ARG A 162 19.12 -13.63 7.00
CA ARG A 162 19.65 -13.34 5.66
C ARG A 162 18.59 -13.38 4.58
N GLU A 163 17.64 -14.31 4.65
CA GLU A 163 16.55 -14.37 3.69
C GLU A 163 15.54 -13.24 3.90
N ALA A 164 15.23 -12.86 5.14
CA ALA A 164 14.39 -11.71 5.45
C ALA A 164 15.02 -10.40 4.95
N ALA A 165 16.31 -10.21 5.19
CA ALA A 165 17.08 -9.07 4.67
C ALA A 165 17.04 -9.02 3.13
N ARG A 166 17.24 -10.17 2.46
CA ARG A 166 17.16 -10.27 0.99
C ARG A 166 15.77 -9.91 0.45
N ARG A 167 14.69 -10.31 1.12
CA ARG A 167 13.31 -10.00 0.72
C ARG A 167 12.95 -8.55 1.01
N GLY A 168 13.48 -7.98 2.08
CA GLY A 168 13.18 -6.63 2.57
C GLY A 168 11.79 -6.48 3.18
N ASN A 169 10.77 -7.07 2.55
CA ASN A 169 9.37 -7.04 3.01
C ASN A 169 8.57 -8.23 2.47
N SER A 170 7.38 -8.45 3.03
CA SER A 170 6.36 -9.31 2.44
C SER A 170 5.73 -8.62 1.23
N VAL A 171 5.24 -9.41 0.25
CA VAL A 171 4.51 -8.91 -0.93
C VAL A 171 3.11 -9.49 -0.91
N TYR A 172 2.10 -8.61 -0.96
CA TYR A 172 0.69 -8.97 -0.87
C TYR A 172 0.02 -8.82 -2.24
N VAL A 173 -0.46 -9.92 -2.80
CA VAL A 173 -1.24 -9.89 -4.04
C VAL A 173 -2.60 -10.54 -3.81
N PRO A 174 -3.65 -10.23 -4.57
CA PRO A 174 -4.98 -10.76 -4.35
C PRO A 174 -5.00 -12.30 -4.13
N GLY A 175 -5.42 -12.71 -2.92
CA GLY A 175 -5.51 -14.11 -2.52
C GLY A 175 -4.18 -14.84 -2.25
N THR A 176 -3.02 -14.16 -2.31
CA THR A 176 -1.70 -14.78 -2.09
C THR A 176 -0.73 -13.82 -1.42
N VAL A 177 0.09 -14.35 -0.51
CA VAL A 177 1.17 -13.60 0.14
C VAL A 177 2.50 -14.29 -0.12
N ALA A 178 3.51 -13.53 -0.53
CA ALA A 178 4.91 -13.95 -0.50
C ALA A 178 5.54 -13.39 0.78
N PRO A 179 5.58 -14.15 1.89
CA PRO A 179 5.92 -13.62 3.20
C PRO A 179 7.43 -13.41 3.34
N MET A 180 7.82 -12.36 4.09
CA MET A 180 9.20 -12.10 4.46
C MET A 180 9.77 -13.23 5.33
N LEU A 181 9.01 -13.67 6.32
CA LEU A 181 9.37 -14.73 7.25
C LEU A 181 8.65 -16.05 6.93
N PRO A 182 9.24 -17.21 7.27
CA PRO A 182 8.55 -18.50 7.16
C PRO A 182 7.21 -18.51 7.92
N ARG A 183 6.23 -19.26 7.40
CA ARG A 183 4.87 -19.32 7.98
C ARG A 183 4.85 -19.72 9.46
N ARG A 184 5.77 -20.61 9.88
CA ARG A 184 5.91 -20.96 11.30
C ARG A 184 6.18 -19.75 12.20
N LEU A 185 6.82 -18.71 11.66
CA LEU A 185 7.02 -17.44 12.37
C LEU A 185 5.87 -16.49 12.09
N SER A 186 5.63 -16.16 10.83
CA SER A 186 4.72 -15.08 10.46
C SER A 186 3.25 -15.33 10.83
N THR A 187 2.78 -16.58 10.77
CA THR A 187 1.37 -16.91 11.05
C THR A 187 1.16 -17.77 12.31
N ASP A 188 2.24 -18.10 13.03
CA ASP A 188 2.16 -18.90 14.25
C ASP A 188 2.94 -18.26 15.41
N LEU A 189 4.27 -18.45 15.53
CA LEU A 189 5.03 -18.07 16.72
C LEU A 189 5.00 -16.56 17.01
N CYS A 190 5.10 -15.72 15.97
CA CYS A 190 5.13 -14.26 16.13
C CYS A 190 3.72 -13.65 16.09
N SER A 191 2.76 -14.23 15.35
CA SER A 191 1.42 -13.65 15.19
C SER A 191 0.67 -13.56 16.54
N LEU A 192 0.16 -12.38 16.88
CA LEU A 192 -0.53 -12.10 18.14
C LEU A 192 -1.96 -12.65 18.16
N ARG A 193 -2.08 -13.96 17.98
CA ARG A 193 -3.35 -14.70 17.87
C ARG A 193 -4.15 -14.65 19.19
N PRO A 194 -5.48 -14.50 19.12
CA PRO A 194 -6.32 -14.44 20.30
C PRO A 194 -6.31 -15.75 21.08
N GLY A 195 -6.44 -15.66 22.41
CA GLY A 195 -6.49 -16.80 23.32
C GLY A 195 -5.15 -17.49 23.56
N GLU A 196 -4.05 -16.96 23.02
CA GLU A 196 -2.71 -17.54 23.19
C GLU A 196 -1.74 -16.50 23.73
N VAL A 197 -0.89 -16.92 24.68
CA VAL A 197 0.19 -16.05 25.20
C VAL A 197 1.21 -15.81 24.11
N ARG A 198 1.62 -14.55 23.93
CA ARG A 198 2.56 -14.10 22.90
C ARG A 198 3.65 -13.22 23.48
N ASP A 199 4.84 -13.41 22.92
CA ASP A 199 6.03 -12.61 23.20
C ASP A 199 5.98 -11.31 22.43
N VAL A 200 6.13 -10.18 23.11
CA VAL A 200 6.05 -8.84 22.51
C VAL A 200 7.17 -7.92 22.99
N VAL A 201 7.47 -6.90 22.18
CA VAL A 201 8.15 -5.68 22.60
C VAL A 201 7.07 -4.61 22.74
N THR A 202 6.98 -4.02 23.91
CA THR A 202 5.91 -3.07 24.25
C THR A 202 6.46 -1.65 24.30
N ALA A 203 5.75 -0.72 23.63
CA ALA A 203 5.86 0.71 23.86
C ALA A 203 4.70 1.16 24.76
N GLU A 204 5.02 1.53 25.99
CA GLU A 204 4.09 2.11 26.97
C GLU A 204 4.21 3.63 26.92
N MET A 205 3.10 4.33 26.77
CA MET A 205 3.06 5.79 26.56
C MET A 205 1.90 6.41 27.33
N LEU A 206 2.07 7.67 27.78
CA LEU A 206 1.00 8.46 28.36
C LEU A 206 0.50 9.48 27.33
N VAL A 207 -0.76 9.38 26.93
CA VAL A 207 -1.42 10.28 25.99
C VAL A 207 -2.21 11.33 26.75
N ARG A 208 -1.77 12.58 26.70
CA ARG A 208 -2.40 13.73 27.35
C ARG A 208 -3.71 14.14 26.67
N PRO A 209 -4.57 14.95 27.31
CA PRO A 209 -5.79 15.45 26.67
C PRO A 209 -5.54 16.23 25.36
N ASP A 210 -4.41 16.92 25.24
CA ASP A 210 -4.00 17.65 24.02
C ASP A 210 -3.32 16.79 22.95
N GLY A 211 -3.25 15.47 23.17
CA GLY A 211 -2.61 14.51 22.27
C GLY A 211 -1.08 14.45 22.39
N THR A 212 -0.47 15.15 23.34
CA THR A 212 0.97 15.01 23.63
C THR A 212 1.27 13.61 24.18
N VAL A 213 2.36 13.01 23.70
CA VAL A 213 2.82 11.69 24.16
C VAL A 213 4.05 11.85 25.03
N ASP A 214 3.90 11.50 26.32
CA ASP A 214 4.93 11.56 27.34
C ASP A 214 5.23 10.16 27.94
N ASP A 215 6.23 10.11 28.83
CA ASP A 215 6.60 8.93 29.66
C ASP A 215 6.69 7.62 28.85
N ALA A 216 7.33 7.69 27.67
CA ALA A 216 7.50 6.51 26.82
C ALA A 216 8.52 5.53 27.45
N ARG A 217 8.10 4.29 27.66
CA ARG A 217 8.91 3.19 28.19
C ARG A 217 8.85 2.00 27.24
N PHE A 218 9.97 1.30 27.11
CA PHE A 218 10.07 0.16 26.21
C PHE A 218 10.59 -1.06 26.99
N PHE A 219 9.99 -2.22 26.76
CA PHE A 219 10.37 -3.45 27.44
C PHE A 219 9.81 -4.67 26.71
N ARG A 220 10.38 -5.83 26.99
CA ARG A 220 9.79 -7.10 26.59
C ARG A 220 8.66 -7.50 27.54
N ALA A 221 7.58 -8.04 26.98
CA ALA A 221 6.45 -8.54 27.75
C ALA A 221 5.87 -9.82 27.15
N ALA A 222 5.03 -10.48 27.94
CA ALA A 222 4.13 -11.52 27.50
C ALA A 222 2.69 -11.00 27.62
N ILE A 223 1.89 -11.11 26.57
CA ILE A 223 0.49 -10.71 26.55
C ILE A 223 -0.43 -11.88 26.21
N LEU A 224 -1.71 -11.73 26.52
CA LEU A 224 -2.79 -12.60 26.05
C LEU A 224 -3.78 -11.73 25.28
N SER A 225 -3.76 -11.79 23.95
CA SER A 225 -4.81 -11.13 23.16
C SER A 225 -6.17 -11.75 23.49
N ARG A 226 -7.12 -10.93 23.92
CA ARG A 226 -8.45 -11.38 24.31
C ARG A 226 -9.31 -11.72 23.10
N GLU A 227 -9.22 -10.90 22.09
CA GLU A 227 -10.03 -11.02 20.87
C GLU A 227 -9.27 -10.44 19.68
N ARG A 228 -9.54 -11.00 18.51
CA ARG A 228 -9.18 -10.40 17.23
C ARG A 228 -10.39 -9.66 16.68
N LEU A 229 -10.36 -8.35 16.72
CA LEU A 229 -11.37 -7.50 16.10
C LEU A 229 -11.04 -7.27 14.62
N THR A 230 -12.06 -6.94 13.83
CA THR A 230 -11.90 -6.54 12.43
C THR A 230 -12.22 -5.07 12.26
N TYR A 231 -11.64 -4.40 11.26
CA TYR A 231 -11.96 -3.00 10.99
C TYR A 231 -13.46 -2.76 10.83
N PRO A 232 -14.23 -3.53 10.02
CA PRO A 232 -15.69 -3.35 9.95
C PRO A 232 -16.41 -3.58 11.27
N GLY A 233 -15.93 -4.53 12.09
CA GLY A 233 -16.50 -4.81 13.41
C GLY A 233 -16.32 -3.64 14.37
N VAL A 234 -15.11 -3.05 14.42
CA VAL A 234 -14.83 -1.87 15.25
C VAL A 234 -15.60 -0.65 14.74
N ASP A 235 -15.68 -0.44 13.43
CA ASP A 235 -16.48 0.65 12.86
C ASP A 235 -17.95 0.56 13.24
N ALA A 236 -18.53 -0.65 13.20
CA ALA A 236 -19.91 -0.86 13.63
C ALA A 236 -20.12 -0.55 15.13
N VAL A 237 -19.12 -0.88 15.98
CA VAL A 237 -19.15 -0.54 17.42
C VAL A 237 -19.06 0.98 17.60
N LEU A 238 -18.14 1.64 16.93
CA LEU A 238 -17.93 3.10 17.04
C LEU A 238 -19.14 3.90 16.52
N ALA A 239 -19.83 3.37 15.51
CA ALA A 239 -21.07 3.94 14.99
C ALA A 239 -22.31 3.64 15.84
N GLY A 240 -22.19 2.81 16.90
CA GLY A 240 -23.31 2.36 17.71
C GLY A 240 -24.25 1.35 17.02
N ALA A 241 -23.83 0.79 15.88
CA ALA A 241 -24.58 -0.19 15.11
C ALA A 241 -24.40 -1.62 15.64
N ALA A 242 -23.34 -1.88 16.42
CA ALA A 242 -23.07 -3.14 17.09
C ALA A 242 -22.56 -2.90 18.51
N GLN A 243 -22.64 -3.94 19.35
CA GLN A 243 -22.00 -3.93 20.67
C GLN A 243 -20.59 -4.51 20.56
N ALA A 244 -19.65 -3.97 21.34
CA ALA A 244 -18.34 -4.58 21.49
C ALA A 244 -18.47 -5.99 22.10
N PRO A 245 -17.53 -6.91 21.83
CA PRO A 245 -17.49 -8.18 22.55
C PRO A 245 -17.43 -7.96 24.05
N PRO A 246 -18.05 -8.82 24.87
CA PRO A 246 -18.16 -8.63 26.31
C PRO A 246 -16.84 -8.36 27.00
N GLY A 247 -16.75 -7.26 27.75
CA GLY A 247 -15.56 -6.83 28.48
C GLY A 247 -14.52 -6.09 27.63
N LEU A 248 -14.82 -5.74 26.38
CA LEU A 248 -13.95 -4.96 25.50
C LEU A 248 -14.49 -3.55 25.19
N GLU A 249 -15.66 -3.20 25.69
CA GLU A 249 -16.34 -1.93 25.43
C GLU A 249 -15.46 -0.73 25.82
N GLU A 250 -14.87 -0.80 27.02
CA GLU A 250 -13.99 0.23 27.52
C GLU A 250 -12.71 0.34 26.70
N ALA A 251 -12.10 -0.80 26.35
CA ALA A 251 -10.87 -0.83 25.55
C ALA A 251 -11.06 -0.19 24.17
N VAL A 252 -12.14 -0.52 23.46
CA VAL A 252 -12.44 0.07 22.14
C VAL A 252 -12.73 1.57 22.28
N THR A 253 -13.51 1.97 23.27
CA THR A 253 -13.88 3.38 23.51
C THR A 253 -12.66 4.24 23.84
N LEU A 254 -11.81 3.77 24.76
CA LEU A 254 -10.60 4.50 25.15
C LEU A 254 -9.56 4.53 24.02
N ALA A 255 -9.42 3.45 23.24
CA ALA A 255 -8.54 3.44 22.07
C ALA A 255 -8.99 4.47 21.00
N ALA A 256 -10.29 4.55 20.73
CA ALA A 256 -10.84 5.58 19.86
C ALA A 256 -10.65 7.01 20.40
N GLU A 257 -10.72 7.20 21.72
CA GLU A 257 -10.44 8.48 22.35
C GLU A 257 -8.96 8.85 22.19
N ALA A 258 -8.03 7.92 22.45
CA ALA A 258 -6.60 8.14 22.27
C ALA A 258 -6.27 8.52 20.83
N ALA A 259 -6.81 7.75 19.86
CA ALA A 259 -6.61 8.03 18.46
C ALA A 259 -7.11 9.43 18.06
N ARG A 260 -8.27 9.85 18.52
CA ARG A 260 -8.78 11.21 18.25
C ARG A 260 -7.88 12.32 18.82
N ARG A 261 -7.31 12.11 20.04
CA ARG A 261 -6.37 13.05 20.65
C ARG A 261 -5.07 13.14 19.84
N LEU A 262 -4.50 11.98 19.47
CA LEU A 262 -3.29 11.86 18.66
C LEU A 262 -3.47 12.48 17.28
N HIS A 263 -4.58 12.17 16.60
CA HIS A 263 -4.93 12.71 15.30
C HIS A 263 -5.04 14.24 15.34
N ALA A 264 -5.81 14.79 16.29
CA ALA A 264 -5.95 16.23 16.45
C ALA A 264 -4.60 16.93 16.65
N ARG A 265 -3.71 16.33 17.45
CA ARG A 265 -2.35 16.84 17.66
C ARG A 265 -1.51 16.77 16.38
N ARG A 266 -1.60 15.68 15.63
CA ARG A 266 -0.88 15.49 14.36
C ARG A 266 -1.34 16.50 13.31
N MET A 267 -2.64 16.72 13.18
CA MET A 267 -3.20 17.72 12.26
C MET A 267 -2.80 19.15 12.67
N ALA A 268 -2.82 19.47 13.97
CA ALA A 268 -2.37 20.77 14.46
C ALA A 268 -0.87 21.05 14.20
N ARG A 269 -0.04 20.01 13.97
CA ARG A 269 1.36 20.14 13.53
C ARG A 269 1.50 20.36 12.03
N GLY A 270 0.42 20.28 11.24
CA GLY A 270 0.43 20.42 9.78
C GLY A 270 0.69 19.12 9.04
N ALA A 271 0.30 17.97 9.58
CA ALA A 271 0.32 16.71 8.86
C ALA A 271 -0.65 16.72 7.67
N LEU A 272 -0.34 15.96 6.64
CA LEU A 272 -1.20 15.80 5.48
C LEU A 272 -2.19 14.66 5.71
N GLU A 273 -3.45 14.90 5.41
CA GLU A 273 -4.47 13.88 5.33
C GLU A 273 -4.91 13.73 3.88
N VAL A 274 -4.69 12.55 3.32
CA VAL A 274 -5.06 12.23 1.94
C VAL A 274 -5.93 10.99 1.96
N THR A 275 -7.17 11.17 1.54
CA THR A 275 -8.11 10.05 1.44
C THR A 275 -7.91 9.34 0.10
N SER A 276 -7.39 8.13 0.14
CA SER A 276 -7.32 7.22 -1.02
C SER A 276 -7.96 5.89 -0.65
N GLY A 277 -8.72 5.31 -1.57
CA GLY A 277 -9.23 3.95 -1.41
C GLY A 277 -8.35 2.96 -2.17
N GLU A 278 -8.22 1.75 -1.63
CA GLU A 278 -7.55 0.64 -2.28
C GLU A 278 -8.56 -0.46 -2.64
N PRO A 279 -8.35 -1.19 -3.76
CA PRO A 279 -9.26 -2.27 -4.11
C PRO A 279 -9.09 -3.46 -3.17
N ALA A 280 -10.16 -3.87 -2.51
CA ALA A 280 -10.25 -5.10 -1.74
C ALA A 280 -10.99 -6.18 -2.54
N PHE A 281 -10.45 -7.39 -2.56
CA PHE A 281 -10.89 -8.47 -3.43
C PHE A 281 -11.48 -9.64 -2.63
N THR A 282 -12.61 -10.16 -3.10
CA THR A 282 -13.08 -11.49 -2.72
C THR A 282 -12.60 -12.48 -3.79
N ILE A 283 -11.69 -13.38 -3.38
CA ILE A 283 -11.08 -14.36 -4.28
C ILE A 283 -11.64 -15.75 -3.99
N GLY A 284 -12.37 -16.30 -4.95
CA GLY A 284 -12.81 -17.68 -4.93
C GLY A 284 -11.73 -18.64 -5.50
N PRO A 285 -11.98 -19.97 -5.43
CA PRO A 285 -11.00 -20.97 -5.87
C PRO A 285 -10.71 -20.88 -7.38
N ASP A 286 -11.69 -20.52 -8.18
CA ASP A 286 -11.61 -20.55 -9.65
C ASP A 286 -11.84 -19.17 -10.31
N ARG A 287 -12.15 -18.13 -9.52
CA ARG A 287 -12.42 -16.77 -10.06
C ARG A 287 -12.24 -15.67 -9.05
N VAL A 288 -12.05 -14.44 -9.53
CA VAL A 288 -12.25 -13.23 -8.73
C VAL A 288 -13.76 -13.00 -8.61
N GLU A 289 -14.29 -13.05 -7.40
CA GLU A 289 -15.74 -12.97 -7.16
C GLU A 289 -16.24 -11.53 -7.17
N SER A 290 -15.54 -10.65 -6.45
CA SER A 290 -15.88 -9.23 -6.37
C SER A 290 -14.65 -8.40 -6.04
N ALA A 291 -14.77 -7.11 -6.23
CA ALA A 291 -13.86 -6.09 -5.72
C ALA A 291 -14.68 -4.89 -5.25
N VAL A 292 -14.22 -4.26 -4.18
CA VAL A 292 -14.78 -3.01 -3.65
C VAL A 292 -13.63 -2.05 -3.36
N VAL A 293 -13.88 -0.74 -3.41
CA VAL A 293 -12.91 0.24 -2.93
C VAL A 293 -13.10 0.38 -1.42
N GLU A 294 -12.10 -0.04 -0.65
CA GLU A 294 -12.07 0.21 0.79
C GLU A 294 -11.40 1.56 1.05
N GLY A 295 -12.15 2.47 1.66
CA GLY A 295 -11.64 3.75 2.14
C GLY A 295 -11.07 3.63 3.55
N GLN A 296 -10.36 4.68 3.97
CA GLN A 296 -9.92 4.81 5.35
C GLN A 296 -11.14 5.05 6.26
N THR A 297 -11.31 4.20 7.28
CA THR A 297 -12.43 4.26 8.22
C THR A 297 -11.94 4.72 9.61
N PRO A 298 -12.85 5.08 10.54
CA PRO A 298 -12.48 5.37 11.93
C PRO A 298 -11.64 4.28 12.60
N ALA A 299 -11.93 3.01 12.31
CA ALA A 299 -11.16 1.89 12.86
C ALA A 299 -9.73 1.83 12.28
N HIS A 300 -9.54 2.13 10.99
CA HIS A 300 -8.20 2.26 10.39
C HIS A 300 -7.43 3.41 11.04
N SER A 301 -8.06 4.59 11.18
CA SER A 301 -7.44 5.74 11.83
C SER A 301 -7.09 5.46 13.30
N LEU A 302 -7.90 4.67 14.02
CA LEU A 302 -7.61 4.26 15.40
C LEU A 302 -6.28 3.51 15.48
N VAL A 303 -6.09 2.50 14.65
CA VAL A 303 -4.85 1.71 14.65
C VAL A 303 -3.68 2.56 14.15
N GLU A 304 -3.86 3.28 13.04
CA GLU A 304 -2.83 4.13 12.44
C GLU A 304 -2.24 5.13 13.44
N GLU A 305 -3.08 5.88 14.15
CA GLU A 305 -2.60 6.90 15.11
C GLU A 305 -1.84 6.30 16.28
N CYS A 306 -2.29 5.14 16.81
CA CYS A 306 -1.56 4.41 17.84
C CYS A 306 -0.19 3.92 17.34
N MET A 307 -0.13 3.43 16.10
CA MET A 307 1.12 2.95 15.48
C MET A 307 2.07 4.12 15.19
N ILE A 308 1.56 5.25 14.70
CA ILE A 308 2.36 6.47 14.49
C ILE A 308 2.97 6.95 15.81
N ALA A 309 2.18 6.99 16.88
CA ALA A 309 2.66 7.40 18.21
C ALA A 309 3.80 6.50 18.72
N ALA A 310 3.67 5.18 18.57
CA ALA A 310 4.71 4.23 18.95
C ALA A 310 5.98 4.38 18.10
N ASN A 311 5.83 4.52 16.79
CA ASN A 311 6.94 4.75 15.86
C ASN A 311 7.70 6.05 16.20
N GLU A 312 6.98 7.15 16.46
CA GLU A 312 7.58 8.42 16.90
C GLU A 312 8.28 8.30 18.27
N ALA A 313 7.68 7.58 19.22
CA ALA A 313 8.27 7.40 20.56
C ALA A 313 9.59 6.62 20.49
N VAL A 314 9.63 5.52 19.72
CA VAL A 314 10.87 4.76 19.48
C VAL A 314 11.89 5.61 18.73
N ALA A 315 11.47 6.37 17.71
CA ALA A 315 12.37 7.26 16.96
C ALA A 315 13.05 8.29 17.89
N ARG A 316 12.27 8.98 18.74
CA ARG A 316 12.80 9.94 19.72
C ARG A 316 13.79 9.28 20.69
N PHE A 317 13.50 8.06 21.14
CA PHE A 317 14.38 7.29 22.02
C PHE A 317 15.72 6.96 21.36
N MET A 318 15.72 6.50 20.11
CA MET A 318 16.93 6.18 19.34
C MET A 318 17.76 7.45 19.04
N VAL A 319 17.11 8.54 18.66
CA VAL A 319 17.76 9.85 18.44
C VAL A 319 18.44 10.36 19.71
N ALA A 320 17.74 10.33 20.86
CA ALA A 320 18.30 10.82 22.13
C ALA A 320 19.56 10.05 22.55
N ARG A 321 19.70 8.78 22.13
CA ARG A 321 20.85 7.92 22.40
C ARG A 321 21.90 7.95 21.31
N LYS A 322 21.63 8.63 20.19
CA LYS A 322 22.48 8.60 18.98
C LYS A 322 22.75 7.16 18.51
N ALA A 323 21.79 6.28 18.71
CA ALA A 323 21.89 4.88 18.37
C ALA A 323 21.74 4.65 16.87
N PRO A 324 22.53 3.77 16.24
CA PRO A 324 22.33 3.38 14.85
C PRO A 324 20.93 2.78 14.66
N THR A 325 20.21 3.25 13.65
CA THR A 325 18.86 2.75 13.33
C THR A 325 18.50 3.09 11.89
N VAL A 326 17.32 2.63 11.45
CA VAL A 326 16.78 2.91 10.12
C VAL A 326 15.54 3.80 10.29
N PHE A 327 15.66 5.06 9.86
CA PHE A 327 14.54 6.01 9.86
C PHE A 327 13.69 5.89 8.59
N ARG A 328 12.44 6.33 8.67
CA ARG A 328 11.54 6.52 7.54
C ARG A 328 11.47 8.01 7.24
N TYR A 329 12.11 8.42 6.15
CA TYR A 329 12.18 9.80 5.72
C TYR A 329 11.17 10.11 4.63
N HIS A 330 10.45 11.19 4.81
CA HIS A 330 9.63 11.82 3.77
C HIS A 330 10.11 13.25 3.62
N GLU A 331 10.71 13.54 2.46
CA GLU A 331 11.27 14.86 2.19
C GLU A 331 10.20 15.94 2.20
N ASP A 332 10.63 17.16 2.49
CA ASP A 332 9.79 18.32 2.30
C ASP A 332 9.41 18.48 0.81
N PRO A 333 8.20 18.95 0.52
CA PRO A 333 7.80 19.23 -0.84
C PRO A 333 8.75 20.26 -1.47
N ALA A 334 9.13 20.05 -2.73
CA ALA A 334 9.92 21.01 -3.46
C ALA A 334 9.05 22.16 -4.00
N GLY A 335 9.56 23.40 -3.98
CA GLY A 335 8.80 24.58 -4.42
C GLY A 335 8.20 24.47 -5.82
N PRO A 336 8.97 24.11 -6.87
CA PRO A 336 8.45 24.06 -8.23
C PRO A 336 7.27 23.10 -8.44
N PRO A 337 7.28 21.84 -7.94
CA PRO A 337 6.09 20.98 -8.00
C PRO A 337 4.87 21.53 -7.26
N VAL A 338 5.06 22.24 -6.15
CA VAL A 338 3.96 22.86 -5.38
C VAL A 338 3.34 24.03 -6.14
N LEU A 339 4.16 24.89 -6.73
CA LEU A 339 3.65 25.98 -7.59
C LEU A 339 2.85 25.42 -8.77
N ARG A 340 3.37 24.37 -9.43
CA ARG A 340 2.65 23.68 -10.51
C ARG A 340 1.33 23.07 -10.03
N LEU A 341 1.28 22.49 -8.84
CA LEU A 341 0.04 21.99 -8.24
C LEU A 341 -1.00 23.10 -8.08
N TYR A 342 -0.59 24.28 -7.60
CA TYR A 342 -1.48 25.42 -7.48
C TYR A 342 -2.06 25.84 -8.82
N GLU A 343 -1.21 25.99 -9.86
CA GLU A 343 -1.67 26.29 -11.22
C GLU A 343 -2.65 25.24 -11.75
N GLN A 344 -2.40 23.95 -11.49
CA GLN A 344 -3.27 22.85 -11.89
C GLN A 344 -4.63 22.90 -11.19
N LEU A 345 -4.64 23.09 -9.88
CA LEU A 345 -5.86 23.12 -9.09
C LEU A 345 -6.70 24.39 -9.37
N GLU A 346 -6.07 25.54 -9.55
CA GLU A 346 -6.76 26.79 -9.97
C GLU A 346 -7.41 26.63 -11.35
N GLU A 347 -6.72 26.04 -12.31
CA GLU A 347 -7.26 25.78 -13.65
C GLU A 347 -8.44 24.80 -13.61
N LEU A 348 -8.47 23.88 -12.63
CA LEU A 348 -9.58 22.96 -12.36
C LEU A 348 -10.70 23.58 -11.51
N GLY A 349 -10.53 24.85 -11.08
CA GLY A 349 -11.55 25.61 -10.35
C GLY A 349 -11.58 25.36 -8.84
N VAL A 350 -10.52 24.80 -8.26
CA VAL A 350 -10.38 24.66 -6.81
C VAL A 350 -10.04 26.04 -6.22
N PRO A 351 -10.81 26.55 -5.24
CA PRO A 351 -10.54 27.83 -4.62
C PRO A 351 -9.36 27.70 -3.63
N LEU A 352 -8.16 28.08 -4.06
CA LEU A 352 -6.95 28.02 -3.24
C LEU A 352 -6.69 29.31 -2.48
N PRO A 353 -6.08 29.23 -1.28
CA PRO A 353 -5.53 30.43 -0.64
C PRO A 353 -4.33 30.97 -1.42
N PRO A 354 -4.05 32.28 -1.34
CA PRO A 354 -2.92 32.88 -2.05
C PRO A 354 -1.59 32.28 -1.57
N ILE A 355 -0.68 32.04 -2.51
CA ILE A 355 0.67 31.58 -2.26
C ILE A 355 1.64 32.76 -2.41
N ALA A 356 2.75 32.74 -1.68
CA ALA A 356 3.78 33.78 -1.79
C ALA A 356 4.38 33.84 -3.20
N ASP A 357 4.63 35.04 -3.69
CA ASP A 357 5.32 35.24 -4.96
C ASP A 357 6.78 34.79 -4.88
N GLY A 358 7.22 34.08 -5.90
CA GLY A 358 8.62 33.65 -6.04
C GLY A 358 8.93 32.23 -5.57
N PRO A 359 10.19 31.87 -5.43
CA PRO A 359 10.62 30.52 -5.04
C PRO A 359 10.21 30.20 -3.61
N LEU A 360 9.51 29.07 -3.41
CA LEU A 360 9.13 28.60 -2.08
C LEU A 360 10.29 27.89 -1.38
N GLY A 361 10.56 28.27 -0.15
CA GLY A 361 11.41 27.48 0.76
C GLY A 361 10.67 26.21 1.25
N PRO A 362 11.38 25.26 1.90
CA PRO A 362 10.80 23.99 2.34
C PRO A 362 9.59 24.17 3.27
N GLN A 363 9.66 25.09 4.23
CA GLN A 363 8.55 25.36 5.15
C GLN A 363 7.34 25.94 4.41
N GLN A 364 7.54 26.93 3.55
CA GLN A 364 6.47 27.52 2.75
C GLN A 364 5.80 26.49 1.82
N ALA A 365 6.59 25.61 1.24
CA ALA A 365 6.08 24.53 0.40
C ALA A 365 5.22 23.54 1.20
N ARG A 366 5.61 23.18 2.43
CA ARG A 366 4.77 22.35 3.32
C ARG A 366 3.45 23.04 3.66
N GLU A 367 3.52 24.30 4.10
CA GLU A 367 2.32 25.10 4.44
C GLU A 367 1.37 25.20 3.23
N ALA A 368 1.92 25.46 2.05
CA ALA A 368 1.15 25.53 0.81
C ALA A 368 0.48 24.20 0.46
N VAL A 369 1.18 23.07 0.59
CA VAL A 369 0.58 21.75 0.34
C VAL A 369 -0.52 21.43 1.34
N SER A 370 -0.35 21.74 2.63
CA SER A 370 -1.39 21.57 3.65
C SER A 370 -2.63 22.40 3.33
N ALA A 371 -2.44 23.67 2.98
CA ALA A 371 -3.53 24.56 2.59
C ALA A 371 -4.23 24.11 1.30
N ALA A 372 -3.47 23.60 0.33
CA ALA A 372 -4.03 23.02 -0.89
C ALA A 372 -4.85 21.74 -0.59
N ALA A 373 -4.39 20.89 0.34
CA ALA A 373 -5.09 19.68 0.76
C ALA A 373 -6.45 20.01 1.41
N GLU A 374 -6.47 20.99 2.33
CA GLU A 374 -7.70 21.47 2.98
C GLU A 374 -8.69 22.05 1.96
N ALA A 375 -8.21 22.94 1.08
CA ALA A 375 -9.03 23.55 0.03
C ALA A 375 -9.58 22.49 -0.93
N LEU A 376 -8.78 21.51 -1.29
CA LEU A 376 -9.17 20.40 -2.16
C LEU A 376 -10.24 19.52 -1.51
N GLY A 377 -10.07 19.16 -0.24
CA GLY A 377 -11.06 18.40 0.53
C GLY A 377 -12.39 19.13 0.60
N ALA A 378 -12.38 20.44 0.93
CA ALA A 378 -13.57 21.27 0.96
C ALA A 378 -14.24 21.37 -0.43
N HIS A 379 -13.47 21.51 -1.48
CA HIS A 379 -13.97 21.55 -2.86
C HIS A 379 -14.66 20.24 -3.27
N ILE A 380 -14.04 19.09 -2.98
CA ILE A 380 -14.62 17.77 -3.24
C ILE A 380 -15.97 17.63 -2.54
N VAL A 381 -16.06 18.00 -1.26
CA VAL A 381 -17.31 17.94 -0.49
C VAL A 381 -18.36 18.88 -1.09
N ALA A 382 -17.98 20.07 -1.50
CA ALA A 382 -18.90 21.06 -2.08
C ALA A 382 -19.47 20.62 -3.46
N LEU A 383 -18.76 19.79 -4.19
CA LEU A 383 -19.22 19.23 -5.48
C LEU A 383 -20.15 18.01 -5.31
N GLY A 384 -20.34 17.49 -4.09
CA GLY A 384 -21.20 16.35 -3.81
C GLY A 384 -20.78 15.09 -4.60
N GLU A 385 -21.73 14.45 -5.30
CA GLU A 385 -21.45 13.24 -6.07
C GLU A 385 -20.40 13.43 -7.17
N ASP A 386 -20.37 14.59 -7.85
CA ASP A 386 -19.36 14.89 -8.87
C ASP A 386 -17.98 14.98 -8.22
N GLY A 387 -17.89 15.59 -7.03
CA GLY A 387 -16.66 15.64 -6.26
C GLY A 387 -16.19 14.26 -5.81
N ALA A 388 -17.09 13.41 -5.33
CA ALA A 388 -16.76 12.05 -4.93
C ALA A 388 -16.20 11.24 -6.10
N ARG A 389 -16.76 11.38 -7.30
CA ARG A 389 -16.25 10.75 -8.53
C ARG A 389 -14.87 11.28 -8.96
N ALA A 390 -14.63 12.57 -8.80
CA ALA A 390 -13.37 13.21 -9.15
C ALA A 390 -12.28 13.11 -8.08
N ALA A 391 -12.63 12.71 -6.85
CA ALA A 391 -11.75 12.76 -5.68
C ALA A 391 -10.40 12.06 -5.92
N SER A 392 -10.42 10.81 -6.38
CA SER A 392 -9.18 10.04 -6.64
C SER A 392 -8.24 10.74 -7.64
N ALA A 393 -8.81 11.34 -8.68
CA ALA A 393 -8.06 12.07 -9.70
C ALA A 393 -7.42 13.36 -9.15
N LEU A 394 -8.18 14.12 -8.37
CA LEU A 394 -7.75 15.38 -7.77
C LEU A 394 -6.70 15.16 -6.66
N TRP A 395 -6.93 14.20 -5.76
CA TRP A 395 -5.93 13.80 -4.77
C TRP A 395 -4.65 13.27 -5.42
N GLY A 396 -4.78 12.59 -6.57
CA GLY A 396 -3.66 12.15 -7.38
C GLY A 396 -2.76 13.29 -7.88
N LEU A 397 -3.28 14.51 -8.13
CA LEU A 397 -2.46 15.68 -8.46
C LEU A 397 -1.61 16.11 -7.26
N LEU A 398 -2.22 16.21 -6.07
CA LEU A 398 -1.50 16.56 -4.84
C LEU A 398 -0.41 15.54 -4.53
N LEU A 399 -0.73 14.24 -4.57
CA LEU A 399 0.24 13.18 -4.29
C LEU A 399 1.44 13.20 -5.26
N ARG A 400 1.23 13.55 -6.53
CA ARG A 400 2.32 13.69 -7.51
C ARG A 400 3.24 14.88 -7.25
N SER A 401 2.79 15.90 -6.51
CA SER A 401 3.63 17.03 -6.09
C SER A 401 4.57 16.69 -4.93
N LEU A 402 4.29 15.58 -4.21
CA LEU A 402 5.07 15.11 -3.08
C LEU A 402 6.19 14.16 -3.52
N ARG A 403 7.22 14.09 -2.71
CA ARG A 403 8.26 13.08 -2.85
C ARG A 403 7.83 11.76 -2.22
N GLN A 404 8.36 10.65 -2.72
CA GLN A 404 8.11 9.34 -2.12
C GLN A 404 8.98 9.17 -0.87
N ALA A 405 8.40 8.66 0.22
CA ALA A 405 9.15 8.33 1.41
C ALA A 405 10.11 7.14 1.16
N TYR A 406 11.25 7.12 1.87
CA TYR A 406 12.24 6.05 1.79
C TYR A 406 12.94 5.83 3.13
N TYR A 407 13.70 4.75 3.23
CA TYR A 407 14.49 4.46 4.44
C TYR A 407 15.89 5.08 4.35
N THR A 408 16.39 5.57 5.49
CA THR A 408 17.73 6.19 5.63
C THR A 408 18.28 5.95 7.03
N PRO A 409 19.61 5.89 7.21
CA PRO A 409 20.21 5.89 8.54
C PRO A 409 20.23 7.30 9.18
N ASP A 410 19.93 8.35 8.41
CA ASP A 410 19.99 9.74 8.86
C ASP A 410 18.69 10.19 9.50
N HIS A 411 18.80 10.94 10.60
CA HIS A 411 17.68 11.56 11.29
C HIS A 411 17.26 12.87 10.60
N VAL A 412 16.22 12.81 9.78
CA VAL A 412 15.81 13.94 8.90
C VAL A 412 14.30 14.27 8.93
N GLY A 413 13.50 13.52 9.71
CA GLY A 413 12.07 13.77 9.88
C GLY A 413 11.16 13.13 8.82
N HIS A 414 9.85 13.40 8.93
CA HIS A 414 8.83 12.89 8.01
C HIS A 414 7.78 13.97 7.71
N SER A 415 7.93 14.66 6.58
CA SER A 415 7.11 15.83 6.22
C SER A 415 5.61 15.53 6.18
N GLY A 416 5.18 14.44 5.53
CA GLY A 416 3.76 14.10 5.43
C GLY A 416 3.08 13.85 6.78
N LEU A 417 3.82 13.43 7.81
CA LEU A 417 3.31 13.24 9.18
C LEU A 417 3.58 14.46 10.08
N ALA A 418 4.25 15.49 9.56
CA ALA A 418 4.77 16.60 10.35
C ALA A 418 5.54 16.13 11.59
N SER A 419 6.34 15.05 11.44
CA SER A 419 7.10 14.41 12.50
C SER A 419 8.58 14.75 12.41
N ALA A 420 9.17 15.22 13.52
CA ALA A 420 10.59 15.53 13.58
C ALA A 420 11.48 14.28 13.57
N ALA A 421 10.98 13.13 14.04
CA ALA A 421 11.68 11.85 14.07
C ALA A 421 10.68 10.72 13.84
N TYR A 422 10.89 9.93 12.80
CA TYR A 422 10.00 8.84 12.46
C TYR A 422 10.77 7.62 11.97
N LEU A 423 10.37 6.45 12.41
CA LEU A 423 10.88 5.18 11.95
C LEU A 423 9.73 4.15 11.92
N HIS A 424 9.97 2.99 11.35
CA HIS A 424 9.04 1.88 11.40
C HIS A 424 9.46 0.87 12.46
N PHE A 425 8.58 0.61 13.42
CA PHE A 425 8.78 -0.32 14.53
C PHE A 425 7.65 -1.36 14.62
N THR A 426 6.49 -1.03 14.08
CA THR A 426 5.22 -1.70 14.39
C THR A 426 4.89 -2.91 13.53
N SER A 427 5.73 -3.32 12.55
CA SER A 427 5.42 -4.46 11.69
C SER A 427 6.65 -5.32 11.35
N PRO A 428 7.36 -5.91 12.34
CA PRO A 428 8.58 -6.69 12.11
C PRO A 428 8.35 -8.06 11.45
N ILE A 429 7.12 -8.56 11.41
CA ILE A 429 6.79 -9.81 10.69
C ILE A 429 6.90 -9.60 9.18
N ARG A 430 6.57 -8.40 8.69
CA ARG A 430 6.45 -8.11 7.26
C ARG A 430 7.40 -7.04 6.72
N ARG A 431 8.19 -6.35 7.58
CA ARG A 431 9.18 -5.34 7.16
C ARG A 431 10.52 -5.57 7.87
N TYR A 432 11.59 -5.73 7.10
CA TYR A 432 12.93 -5.95 7.65
C TYR A 432 13.50 -4.74 8.42
N PRO A 433 13.28 -3.47 8.01
CA PRO A 433 13.68 -2.32 8.81
C PRO A 433 13.13 -2.34 10.24
N ASP A 434 11.89 -2.75 10.44
CA ASP A 434 11.27 -2.86 11.77
C ASP A 434 12.02 -3.88 12.65
N LEU A 435 12.42 -5.02 12.09
CA LEU A 435 13.23 -6.01 12.81
C LEU A 435 14.59 -5.45 13.24
N LEU A 436 15.23 -4.63 12.39
CA LEU A 436 16.48 -3.96 12.75
C LEU A 436 16.27 -2.92 13.85
N VAL A 437 15.17 -2.16 13.79
CA VAL A 437 14.80 -1.21 14.84
C VAL A 437 14.56 -1.93 16.17
N HIS A 438 13.87 -3.07 16.17
CA HIS A 438 13.69 -3.90 17.37
C HIS A 438 15.02 -4.31 17.98
N ARG A 439 15.97 -4.81 17.18
CA ARG A 439 17.30 -5.20 17.66
C ARG A 439 18.06 -4.01 18.24
N GLY A 440 18.08 -2.88 17.54
CA GLY A 440 18.72 -1.66 18.03
C GLY A 440 18.09 -1.15 19.33
N LEU A 441 16.76 -1.13 19.44
CA LEU A 441 16.04 -0.73 20.63
C LEU A 441 16.38 -1.64 21.83
N LEU A 442 16.33 -2.96 21.64
CA LEU A 442 16.60 -3.93 22.68
C LEU A 442 18.06 -3.89 23.16
N ASP A 443 19.02 -3.66 22.27
CA ASP A 443 20.43 -3.41 22.59
C ASP A 443 20.58 -2.16 23.47
N GLN A 444 19.95 -1.05 23.09
CA GLN A 444 19.99 0.20 23.86
C GLN A 444 19.32 0.09 25.25
N LEU A 445 18.46 -0.89 25.44
CA LEU A 445 17.83 -1.21 26.72
C LEU A 445 18.65 -2.22 27.54
N GLY A 446 19.70 -2.83 26.95
CA GLY A 446 20.50 -3.87 27.58
C GLY A 446 19.78 -5.20 27.80
N ILE A 447 18.73 -5.48 27.00
CA ILE A 447 17.88 -6.68 27.13
C ILE A 447 17.81 -7.52 25.85
N GLY A 448 18.70 -7.28 24.90
CA GLY A 448 18.78 -7.97 23.60
C GLY A 448 20.20 -8.35 23.21
N ASP A 449 20.30 -9.01 22.06
CA ASP A 449 21.58 -9.20 21.39
C ASP A 449 22.11 -7.85 20.89
N PRO A 450 23.44 -7.74 20.55
CA PRO A 450 23.98 -6.53 19.98
C PRO A 450 23.17 -6.03 18.77
N GLY A 451 22.84 -4.75 18.78
CA GLY A 451 22.09 -4.10 17.70
C GLY A 451 22.90 -3.96 16.40
N PRO A 452 22.26 -3.53 15.31
CA PRO A 452 22.96 -3.27 14.04
C PRO A 452 23.89 -2.08 14.17
N ASP A 453 25.05 -2.15 13.53
CA ASP A 453 25.95 -1.01 13.38
C ASP A 453 25.47 -0.03 12.29
N ALA A 454 26.14 1.13 12.18
CA ALA A 454 25.77 2.16 11.22
C ALA A 454 25.87 1.68 9.75
N SER A 455 26.84 0.81 9.44
CA SER A 455 27.01 0.25 8.08
C SER A 455 25.84 -0.66 7.73
N THR A 456 25.48 -1.57 8.63
CA THR A 456 24.33 -2.47 8.48
C THR A 456 23.02 -1.67 8.29
N CYS A 457 22.82 -0.61 9.07
CA CYS A 457 21.65 0.27 8.92
C CYS A 457 21.62 0.96 7.56
N ALA A 458 22.76 1.46 7.06
CA ALA A 458 22.84 2.14 5.77
C ALA A 458 22.53 1.17 4.60
N GLU A 459 23.15 -0.01 4.61
CA GLU A 459 22.92 -1.03 3.59
C GLU A 459 21.46 -1.51 3.58
N ALA A 460 20.90 -1.79 4.77
CA ALA A 460 19.51 -2.21 4.91
C ALA A 460 18.53 -1.12 4.48
N ALA A 461 18.78 0.15 4.79
CA ALA A 461 17.94 1.27 4.39
C ALA A 461 17.86 1.40 2.86
N ALA A 462 19.02 1.36 2.17
CA ALA A 462 19.08 1.43 0.72
C ALA A 462 18.36 0.24 0.06
N HIS A 463 18.63 -0.99 0.55
CA HIS A 463 18.02 -2.20 0.03
C HIS A 463 16.49 -2.23 0.28
N SER A 464 16.05 -1.92 1.50
CA SER A 464 14.62 -1.92 1.85
C SER A 464 13.83 -0.87 1.09
N SER A 465 14.43 0.29 0.80
CA SER A 465 13.80 1.30 -0.06
C SER A 465 13.61 0.80 -1.50
N SER A 466 14.53 -0.03 -2.02
CA SER A 466 14.38 -0.63 -3.34
C SER A 466 13.31 -1.72 -3.34
N THR A 467 13.39 -2.67 -2.40
CA THR A 467 12.46 -3.80 -2.34
C THR A 467 11.02 -3.37 -2.04
N GLU A 468 10.83 -2.30 -1.26
CA GLU A 468 9.50 -1.70 -1.04
C GLU A 468 8.90 -1.12 -2.33
N ARG A 469 9.69 -0.37 -3.12
CA ARG A 469 9.22 0.15 -4.42
C ARG A 469 8.86 -0.97 -5.39
N ASP A 470 9.67 -2.02 -5.43
CA ASP A 470 9.42 -3.19 -6.25
C ASP A 470 8.13 -3.90 -5.80
N ALA A 471 7.94 -4.10 -4.49
CA ALA A 471 6.74 -4.70 -3.92
C ALA A 471 5.48 -3.91 -4.29
N VAL A 472 5.46 -2.59 -4.05
CA VAL A 472 4.34 -1.72 -4.43
C VAL A 472 4.04 -1.78 -5.94
N GLY A 473 5.08 -1.85 -6.78
CA GLY A 473 4.93 -2.02 -8.23
C GLY A 473 4.26 -3.34 -8.61
N ILE A 474 4.64 -4.43 -7.92
CA ILE A 474 4.09 -5.77 -8.11
C ILE A 474 2.64 -5.84 -7.63
N GLU A 475 2.35 -5.31 -6.44
CA GLU A 475 1.02 -5.28 -5.84
C GLU A 475 0.03 -4.52 -6.73
N ARG A 476 0.36 -3.29 -7.15
CA ARG A 476 -0.45 -2.50 -8.09
C ARG A 476 -0.67 -3.20 -9.44
N ARG A 477 0.33 -3.95 -9.91
CA ARG A 477 0.17 -4.73 -11.14
C ARG A 477 -0.78 -5.91 -10.93
N ALA A 478 -0.69 -6.58 -9.77
CA ALA A 478 -1.56 -7.68 -9.39
C ALA A 478 -3.02 -7.23 -9.26
N ASP A 479 -3.26 -6.07 -8.64
CA ASP A 479 -4.59 -5.48 -8.51
C ASP A 479 -5.21 -5.21 -9.88
N ARG A 480 -4.47 -4.57 -10.78
CA ARG A 480 -4.94 -4.33 -12.16
C ARG A 480 -5.25 -5.62 -12.92
N VAL A 481 -4.45 -6.68 -12.72
CA VAL A 481 -4.72 -7.98 -13.32
C VAL A 481 -5.97 -8.62 -12.71
N ALA A 482 -6.15 -8.55 -11.39
CA ALA A 482 -7.33 -9.06 -10.72
C ALA A 482 -8.61 -8.31 -11.13
N LEU A 483 -8.56 -6.98 -11.22
CA LEU A 483 -9.68 -6.16 -11.72
C LEU A 483 -10.01 -6.48 -13.18
N ALA A 484 -9.00 -6.66 -14.03
CA ALA A 484 -9.21 -7.02 -15.44
C ALA A 484 -9.81 -8.43 -15.59
N LEU A 485 -9.40 -9.41 -14.77
CA LEU A 485 -10.03 -10.74 -14.72
C LEU A 485 -11.49 -10.65 -14.27
N LEU A 486 -11.79 -9.84 -13.26
CA LEU A 486 -13.14 -9.59 -12.79
C LEU A 486 -14.01 -8.95 -13.90
N LEU A 487 -13.50 -7.90 -14.54
CA LEU A 487 -14.20 -7.20 -15.61
C LEU A 487 -14.49 -8.10 -16.80
N GLU A 488 -13.50 -8.88 -17.25
CA GLU A 488 -13.64 -9.84 -18.35
C GLU A 488 -14.75 -10.85 -18.06
N ARG A 489 -14.81 -11.36 -16.82
CA ARG A 489 -15.87 -12.27 -16.36
C ARG A 489 -17.24 -11.59 -16.36
N LEU A 490 -17.38 -10.42 -15.72
CA LEU A 490 -18.66 -9.71 -15.62
C LEU A 490 -19.22 -9.34 -16.99
N LEU A 491 -18.39 -8.92 -17.94
CA LEU A 491 -18.79 -8.67 -19.32
C LEU A 491 -19.23 -9.97 -20.02
N GLY A 492 -18.51 -11.07 -19.83
CA GLY A 492 -18.84 -12.38 -20.39
C GLY A 492 -20.17 -12.94 -19.86
N GLU A 493 -20.44 -12.74 -18.59
CA GLU A 493 -21.69 -13.12 -17.91
C GLU A 493 -22.83 -12.12 -18.15
N ARG A 494 -22.57 -10.99 -18.83
CA ARG A 494 -23.50 -9.85 -18.99
C ARG A 494 -24.01 -9.29 -17.65
N ALA A 495 -23.22 -9.39 -16.61
CA ALA A 495 -23.51 -8.87 -15.28
C ALA A 495 -23.20 -7.36 -15.16
N ILE A 496 -22.50 -6.79 -16.13
CA ILE A 496 -22.22 -5.36 -16.25
C ILE A 496 -22.44 -4.90 -17.70
N GLU A 497 -22.92 -3.69 -17.88
CA GLU A 497 -23.09 -3.11 -19.21
C GLU A 497 -21.72 -2.79 -19.84
N ILE A 498 -21.64 -2.90 -21.17
CA ILE A 498 -20.44 -2.58 -21.92
C ILE A 498 -20.18 -1.06 -21.97
N GLU A 499 -21.23 -0.25 -21.83
CA GLU A 499 -21.16 1.21 -21.72
C GLU A 499 -21.30 1.64 -20.27
N GLN A 500 -20.39 2.45 -19.79
CA GLN A 500 -20.30 2.87 -18.40
C GLN A 500 -20.12 4.40 -18.31
N ASP A 501 -20.68 4.97 -17.27
CA ASP A 501 -20.33 6.33 -16.86
C ASP A 501 -18.96 6.29 -16.16
N GLY A 502 -18.09 7.20 -16.49
CA GLY A 502 -16.73 7.27 -15.98
C GLY A 502 -16.27 8.69 -15.71
N THR A 503 -15.09 8.79 -15.13
CA THR A 503 -14.42 10.06 -14.81
C THR A 503 -12.97 10.02 -15.29
N VAL A 504 -12.50 11.09 -15.90
CA VAL A 504 -11.10 11.22 -16.33
C VAL A 504 -10.20 11.35 -15.10
N THR A 505 -9.28 10.38 -14.92
CA THR A 505 -8.37 10.33 -13.77
C THR A 505 -6.93 10.68 -14.10
N GLY A 506 -6.57 10.66 -15.37
CA GLY A 506 -5.21 10.98 -15.79
C GLY A 506 -5.12 11.24 -17.28
N VAL A 507 -4.04 11.90 -17.67
CA VAL A 507 -3.79 12.34 -19.03
C VAL A 507 -2.36 12.03 -19.44
N VAL A 508 -2.18 11.57 -20.66
CA VAL A 508 -0.90 11.43 -21.36
C VAL A 508 -1.10 11.81 -22.84
N ASP A 509 -0.03 12.08 -23.57
CA ASP A 509 -0.13 12.41 -25.00
C ASP A 509 -0.89 11.37 -25.83
N ALA A 510 -0.79 10.10 -25.41
CA ALA A 510 -1.44 8.99 -26.10
C ALA A 510 -2.95 8.87 -25.82
N GLY A 511 -3.49 9.54 -24.77
CA GLY A 511 -4.89 9.47 -24.38
C GLY A 511 -5.18 9.75 -22.91
N LEU A 512 -6.33 9.26 -22.45
CA LEU A 512 -6.88 9.50 -21.13
C LEU A 512 -6.95 8.18 -20.34
N PHE A 513 -6.70 8.26 -19.05
CA PHE A 513 -7.12 7.23 -18.08
C PHE A 513 -8.50 7.61 -17.57
N VAL A 514 -9.39 6.63 -17.51
CA VAL A 514 -10.79 6.82 -17.09
C VAL A 514 -11.14 5.77 -16.08
N ALA A 515 -11.54 6.19 -14.86
CA ALA A 515 -12.19 5.33 -13.90
C ALA A 515 -13.67 5.15 -14.26
N PHE A 516 -14.22 3.95 -14.15
CA PHE A 516 -15.61 3.65 -14.46
C PHE A 516 -16.14 2.49 -13.62
N GLY A 517 -17.47 2.40 -13.51
CA GLY A 517 -18.05 1.53 -12.50
C GLY A 517 -17.52 1.91 -11.10
N ASP A 518 -17.54 0.96 -10.17
CA ASP A 518 -17.13 1.25 -8.79
C ASP A 518 -15.61 1.10 -8.58
N VAL A 519 -14.92 0.25 -9.38
CA VAL A 519 -13.53 -0.18 -9.10
C VAL A 519 -12.63 -0.23 -10.35
N PHE A 520 -13.17 -0.04 -11.55
CA PHE A 520 -12.43 -0.27 -12.78
C PHE A 520 -11.77 1.00 -13.31
N ASP A 521 -10.65 0.82 -13.98
CA ASP A 521 -10.00 1.86 -14.79
C ASP A 521 -9.61 1.32 -16.16
N GLY A 522 -9.54 2.21 -17.14
CA GLY A 522 -9.15 1.87 -18.48
C GLY A 522 -8.48 3.02 -19.22
N PHE A 523 -7.89 2.71 -20.35
CA PHE A 523 -7.23 3.66 -21.22
C PHE A 523 -8.06 3.97 -22.45
N LEU A 524 -8.34 5.25 -22.67
CA LEU A 524 -9.02 5.79 -23.86
C LEU A 524 -7.98 6.42 -24.77
N PRO A 525 -7.58 5.78 -25.88
CA PRO A 525 -6.62 6.36 -26.80
C PRO A 525 -7.13 7.65 -27.43
N VAL A 526 -6.27 8.68 -27.53
CA VAL A 526 -6.62 9.98 -28.13
C VAL A 526 -7.21 9.86 -29.54
N ARG A 527 -6.72 8.91 -30.35
CA ARG A 527 -7.24 8.64 -31.72
C ARG A 527 -8.71 8.20 -31.74
N ARG A 528 -9.28 7.77 -30.61
CA ARG A 528 -10.69 7.35 -30.46
C ARG A 528 -11.61 8.48 -29.98
N LEU A 529 -11.06 9.60 -29.51
CA LEU A 529 -11.86 10.75 -29.08
C LEU A 529 -12.64 11.35 -30.23
N GLY A 530 -12.12 11.27 -31.46
CA GLY A 530 -12.79 11.75 -32.67
C GLY A 530 -13.03 13.25 -32.69
N GLY A 531 -13.45 13.76 -33.87
CA GLY A 531 -13.94 15.14 -34.04
C GLY A 531 -12.90 16.24 -34.06
N ASP A 532 -11.65 15.98 -33.62
CA ASP A 532 -10.57 16.97 -33.58
C ASP A 532 -9.19 16.32 -33.44
N TRP A 533 -8.14 17.13 -33.60
CA TRP A 533 -6.79 16.81 -33.14
C TRP A 533 -6.60 17.35 -31.73
N TYR A 534 -6.15 16.49 -30.80
CA TYR A 534 -5.98 16.86 -29.42
C TYR A 534 -4.51 16.94 -29.04
N ARG A 535 -4.14 17.99 -28.31
CA ARG A 535 -2.85 18.14 -27.64
C ARG A 535 -3.01 18.12 -26.12
N THR A 536 -1.99 17.70 -25.42
CA THR A 536 -1.98 17.76 -23.97
C THR A 536 -2.01 19.21 -23.49
N HIS A 537 -2.81 19.49 -22.47
CA HIS A 537 -2.85 20.79 -21.81
C HIS A 537 -1.47 21.12 -21.21
N PRO A 538 -0.98 22.39 -21.24
CA PRO A 538 0.35 22.75 -20.75
C PRO A 538 0.63 22.33 -19.29
N LEU A 539 -0.41 22.19 -18.48
CA LEU A 539 -0.33 21.73 -17.09
C LEU A 539 -0.52 20.21 -16.93
N ASP A 540 -0.57 19.42 -18.00
CA ASP A 540 -0.78 17.96 -18.00
C ASP A 540 -2.06 17.51 -17.26
N ILE A 541 -3.12 18.33 -17.30
CA ILE A 541 -4.41 18.07 -16.62
C ILE A 541 -5.57 17.80 -17.58
N GLY A 542 -5.32 17.70 -18.87
CA GLY A 542 -6.37 17.49 -19.86
C GLY A 542 -5.85 17.42 -21.28
N LEU A 543 -6.76 17.20 -22.19
CA LEU A 543 -6.57 17.31 -23.64
C LEU A 543 -7.35 18.50 -24.20
N VAL A 544 -6.77 19.21 -25.15
CA VAL A 544 -7.37 20.38 -25.81
C VAL A 544 -7.41 20.14 -27.31
N GLY A 545 -8.60 20.20 -27.90
CA GLY A 545 -8.80 20.10 -29.34
C GLY A 545 -8.28 21.33 -30.05
N GLU A 546 -7.43 21.15 -31.08
CA GLU A 546 -6.77 22.24 -31.80
C GLU A 546 -7.74 23.04 -32.71
N GLY A 547 -8.70 22.35 -33.30
CA GLY A 547 -9.69 22.97 -34.18
C GLY A 547 -10.90 23.53 -33.45
N THR A 548 -11.41 22.82 -32.48
CA THR A 548 -12.65 23.15 -31.74
C THR A 548 -12.42 23.89 -30.43
N GLY A 549 -11.22 23.86 -29.87
CA GLY A 549 -10.93 24.34 -28.52
C GLY A 549 -11.60 23.51 -27.43
N ARG A 550 -12.18 22.36 -27.76
CA ARG A 550 -12.81 21.46 -26.77
C ARG A 550 -11.79 20.97 -25.76
N ARG A 551 -12.16 21.03 -24.51
CA ARG A 551 -11.32 20.58 -23.39
C ARG A 551 -11.92 19.32 -22.75
N VAL A 552 -11.06 18.34 -22.44
CA VAL A 552 -11.38 17.17 -21.66
C VAL A 552 -10.36 17.09 -20.53
N MET A 553 -10.81 17.39 -19.32
CA MET A 553 -9.92 17.63 -18.17
C MET A 553 -10.02 16.51 -17.14
N ILE A 554 -9.01 16.40 -16.29
CA ILE A 554 -9.06 15.57 -15.08
C ILE A 554 -10.29 15.96 -14.25
N GLY A 555 -11.06 14.96 -13.81
CA GLY A 555 -12.32 15.14 -13.08
C GLY A 555 -13.56 15.29 -13.99
N ASP A 556 -13.40 15.42 -15.30
CA ASP A 556 -14.56 15.50 -16.19
C ASP A 556 -15.28 14.17 -16.30
N PRO A 557 -16.63 14.17 -16.31
CA PRO A 557 -17.42 12.99 -16.59
C PRO A 557 -17.30 12.61 -18.07
N ILE A 558 -17.21 11.33 -18.33
CA ILE A 558 -17.16 10.79 -19.70
C ILE A 558 -17.87 9.45 -19.76
N ARG A 559 -18.74 9.25 -20.74
CA ARG A 559 -19.34 7.95 -20.99
C ARG A 559 -18.47 7.13 -21.93
N VAL A 560 -18.06 5.95 -21.49
CA VAL A 560 -17.11 5.09 -22.18
C VAL A 560 -17.71 3.72 -22.48
N ARG A 561 -17.17 3.09 -23.54
CA ARG A 561 -17.45 1.69 -23.88
C ARG A 561 -16.18 0.87 -23.76
N VAL A 562 -16.27 -0.28 -23.13
CA VAL A 562 -15.16 -1.24 -23.05
C VAL A 562 -15.03 -1.95 -24.41
N VAL A 563 -13.87 -1.77 -25.03
CA VAL A 563 -13.56 -2.35 -26.36
C VAL A 563 -12.81 -3.66 -26.24
N ARG A 564 -11.85 -3.69 -25.31
CA ARG A 564 -10.96 -4.83 -25.14
C ARG A 564 -10.45 -4.93 -23.70
N VAL A 565 -10.44 -6.14 -23.19
CA VAL A 565 -9.79 -6.48 -21.91
C VAL A 565 -8.61 -7.41 -22.22
N GLU A 566 -7.42 -7.05 -21.78
CA GLU A 566 -6.22 -7.91 -21.78
C GLU A 566 -5.94 -8.31 -20.33
N ALA A 567 -6.71 -9.26 -19.79
CA ALA A 567 -6.76 -9.54 -18.36
C ALA A 567 -5.38 -9.84 -17.75
N LEU A 568 -4.56 -10.70 -18.37
CA LEU A 568 -3.20 -11.02 -17.85
C LEU A 568 -2.25 -9.81 -17.83
N ARG A 569 -2.57 -8.75 -18.56
CA ARG A 569 -1.78 -7.51 -18.57
C ARG A 569 -2.37 -6.41 -17.73
N GLY A 570 -3.55 -6.64 -17.15
CA GLY A 570 -4.30 -5.63 -16.41
C GLY A 570 -4.60 -4.41 -17.28
N ARG A 571 -4.97 -4.60 -18.57
CA ARG A 571 -5.24 -3.51 -19.51
C ARG A 571 -6.68 -3.56 -20.00
N VAL A 572 -7.34 -2.41 -19.93
CA VAL A 572 -8.69 -2.20 -20.45
C VAL A 572 -8.61 -1.07 -21.48
N GLU A 573 -8.99 -1.33 -22.71
CA GLU A 573 -9.07 -0.32 -23.78
C GLU A 573 -10.50 0.16 -23.92
N LEU A 574 -10.65 1.48 -23.96
CA LEU A 574 -11.93 2.17 -24.01
C LEU A 574 -12.11 2.93 -25.31
N GLU A 575 -13.37 3.23 -25.64
CA GLU A 575 -13.77 4.24 -26.59
C GLU A 575 -14.90 5.12 -26.01
N PRO A 576 -15.08 6.36 -26.45
CA PRO A 576 -16.18 7.18 -25.97
C PRO A 576 -17.50 6.65 -26.50
N ALA A 577 -18.48 6.37 -25.63
CA ALA A 577 -19.84 6.06 -26.01
C ALA A 577 -20.62 7.34 -26.36
N ALA A 578 -20.42 8.39 -25.54
CA ALA A 578 -20.84 9.76 -25.81
C ALA A 578 -19.89 10.71 -25.08
N LEU A 579 -19.46 11.77 -25.76
CA LEU A 579 -18.71 12.83 -25.09
C LEU A 579 -19.71 13.77 -24.42
N GLY A 580 -19.68 13.89 -23.10
CA GLY A 580 -20.48 14.83 -22.33
C GLY A 580 -20.27 16.30 -22.77
N PRO A 581 -21.14 17.23 -22.35
CA PRO A 581 -20.96 18.64 -22.64
C PRO A 581 -19.64 19.13 -22.03
N SER A 582 -18.80 19.80 -22.84
CA SER A 582 -17.60 20.48 -22.35
C SER A 582 -18.01 21.47 -21.24
N ARG A 583 -17.36 21.43 -20.07
CA ARG A 583 -17.47 22.49 -19.07
C ARG A 583 -16.95 23.79 -19.72
N ALA A 584 -17.86 24.59 -20.26
CA ALA A 584 -17.56 25.97 -20.60
C ALA A 584 -17.27 26.68 -19.24
N LEU A 585 -16.03 27.06 -19.01
CA LEU A 585 -15.69 27.98 -17.94
C LEU A 585 -16.58 29.21 -18.07
N THR A 586 -17.55 29.35 -17.15
CA THR A 586 -18.27 30.60 -16.96
C THR A 586 -17.23 31.59 -16.42
N ARG A 587 -16.50 32.25 -17.33
CA ARG A 587 -15.71 33.43 -16.99
C ARG A 587 -16.68 34.45 -16.42
N ARG A 588 -16.75 34.55 -15.07
CA ARG A 588 -17.20 35.75 -14.40
C ARG A 588 -16.26 36.87 -14.85
N ARG A 589 -16.64 37.59 -15.89
CA ARG A 589 -16.09 38.91 -16.18
C ARG A 589 -16.32 39.73 -14.90
N ALA A 590 -15.27 39.90 -14.10
CA ALA A 590 -15.21 40.96 -13.16
C ALA A 590 -15.39 42.26 -13.97
N ARG A 591 -16.57 42.86 -13.86
CA ARG A 591 -16.79 44.23 -14.30
C ARG A 591 -15.92 45.13 -13.42
N LEU A 592 -14.77 45.49 -13.89
CA LEU A 592 -14.14 46.74 -13.53
C LEU A 592 -15.06 47.84 -14.08
N GLY A 593 -16.02 48.23 -13.25
CA GLY A 593 -16.81 49.43 -13.43
C GLY A 593 -16.06 50.56 -12.75
N GLY A 594 -15.56 51.47 -13.55
CA GLY A 594 -14.98 52.70 -13.08
C GLY A 594 -16.01 53.64 -12.44
N ARG A 595 -15.55 54.36 -11.45
CA ARG A 595 -15.59 55.84 -11.31
C ARG A 595 -14.60 56.20 -10.21
#